data_16f0dea09a34e524dbaf3be4da4a9a9d
#
_entry.id   16f0dea09a34e524dbaf3be4da4a9a9d
#
_cell.length_a   1.000
_cell.length_b   1.000
_cell.length_c   1.000
_cell.angle_alpha   90.00
_cell.angle_beta   90.00
_cell.angle_gamma   90.00
#
_symmetry.space_group_name_H-M   'P 1'
#
loop_
_entity.id
_entity.type
_entity.pdbx_description
1 polymer ?
#
loop_
_entity_poly.entity_id
_entity_poly.type
_entity_poly.pdbx_seq_one_letter_code
_entity_poly.pdbx_strand_id
1 'polypeptide(L)'
;GDKPIISVGDFNSLETEKQMQDIMASLGDAYRLTATPPQGCENTNLGGGNFIGPAHNRIDFIFVSDDVLVNNFKTIEDKRENGHYPSDHLPVVSNISIE
;
A
#
# COMPACT_ATOMS: atom_id res chain seq x y z
N GLY A 1 14.88 -3.94 16.96
CA GLY A 1 14.05 -3.89 18.12
C GLY A 1 13.44 -5.23 18.45
N ASP A 2 12.96 -5.35 19.62
CA ASP A 2 12.41 -6.61 20.12
C ASP A 2 10.98 -6.86 19.66
N LYS A 3 10.35 -5.84 19.06
CA LYS A 3 8.95 -5.92 18.66
C LYS A 3 8.80 -5.65 17.18
N PRO A 4 7.92 -6.40 16.50
CA PRO A 4 7.63 -6.11 15.11
C PRO A 4 6.97 -4.73 14.96
N ILE A 5 7.26 -4.08 13.86
CA ILE A 5 6.70 -2.77 13.52
C ILE A 5 5.93 -2.91 12.21
N ILE A 6 4.69 -2.42 12.21
CA ILE A 6 3.86 -2.33 11.02
C ILE A 6 3.31 -0.91 10.97
N SER A 7 3.61 -0.18 9.90
CA SER A 7 3.15 1.20 9.70
C SER A 7 2.35 1.26 8.42
N VAL A 8 1.09 1.66 8.52
CA VAL A 8 0.17 1.65 7.38
C VAL A 8 -0.54 2.98 7.25
N GLY A 9 -0.90 3.33 6.02
CA GLY A 9 -1.76 4.48 5.78
C GLY A 9 -1.44 5.21 4.50
N ASP A 10 -2.10 6.38 4.39
CA ASP A 10 -1.87 7.35 3.33
C ASP A 10 -0.71 8.24 3.74
N PHE A 11 0.41 8.12 3.04
CA PHE A 11 1.60 8.93 3.31
C PHE A 11 1.63 10.19 2.45
N ASN A 12 0.69 10.32 1.53
CA ASN A 12 0.56 11.47 0.63
C ASN A 12 1.88 11.79 -0.08
N SER A 13 2.67 10.75 -0.35
CA SER A 13 4.01 10.88 -0.94
C SER A 13 4.31 9.67 -1.82
N LEU A 14 5.06 9.89 -2.88
CA LEU A 14 5.54 8.81 -3.76
C LEU A 14 6.76 8.13 -3.15
N GLU A 15 7.00 6.87 -3.51
CA GLU A 15 8.13 6.12 -2.96
C GLU A 15 9.48 6.75 -3.26
N THR A 16 9.57 7.58 -4.29
CA THR A 16 10.81 8.25 -4.69
C THR A 16 11.10 9.52 -3.90
N GLU A 17 10.15 10.03 -3.13
CA GLU A 17 10.35 11.23 -2.34
C GLU A 17 11.22 10.95 -1.12
N LYS A 18 11.99 11.97 -0.68
CA LYS A 18 13.01 11.79 0.34
C LYS A 18 12.45 11.25 1.65
N GLN A 19 11.31 11.75 2.11
CA GLN A 19 10.71 11.29 3.36
C GLN A 19 10.35 9.81 3.29
N MET A 20 9.98 9.32 2.11
CA MET A 20 9.67 7.90 1.91
C MET A 20 10.94 7.06 1.86
N GLN A 21 11.99 7.59 1.25
CA GLN A 21 13.29 6.93 1.24
C GLN A 21 13.84 6.81 2.65
N ASP A 22 13.65 7.81 3.50
CA ASP A 22 14.07 7.78 4.89
C ASP A 22 13.34 6.67 5.67
N ILE A 23 12.04 6.49 5.44
CA ILE A 23 11.28 5.40 6.06
C ILE A 23 11.80 4.04 5.56
N MET A 24 12.02 3.91 4.26
CA MET A 24 12.47 2.65 3.64
C MET A 24 13.91 2.29 3.98
N ALA A 25 14.67 3.21 4.55
CA ALA A 25 15.99 2.89 5.10
C ALA A 25 15.89 2.00 6.36
N SER A 26 14.74 2.03 7.05
CA SER A 26 14.52 1.28 8.30
C SER A 26 13.45 0.22 8.18
N LEU A 27 12.45 0.43 7.34
CA LEU A 27 11.31 -0.49 7.18
C LEU A 27 11.17 -0.90 5.72
N GLY A 28 10.68 -2.10 5.49
CA GLY A 28 10.44 -2.61 4.15
C GLY A 28 9.05 -2.26 3.63
N ASP A 29 8.96 -2.00 2.33
CA ASP A 29 7.70 -1.74 1.64
C ASP A 29 7.04 -3.08 1.28
N ALA A 30 5.88 -3.37 1.85
CA ALA A 30 5.20 -4.66 1.65
C ALA A 30 4.90 -4.94 0.18
N TYR A 31 4.59 -3.92 -0.61
CA TYR A 31 4.35 -4.08 -2.05
C TYR A 31 5.58 -4.67 -2.75
N ARG A 32 6.79 -4.27 -2.34
CA ARG A 32 8.05 -4.72 -2.93
C ARG A 32 8.54 -6.03 -2.32
N LEU A 33 8.17 -6.33 -1.07
CA LEU A 33 8.67 -7.49 -0.32
C LEU A 33 7.78 -8.72 -0.45
N THR A 34 6.57 -8.58 -0.96
CA THR A 34 5.60 -9.68 -0.97
C THR A 34 6.16 -10.95 -1.62
N ALA A 35 5.92 -12.10 -0.98
CA ALA A 35 6.38 -13.40 -1.45
C ALA A 35 5.70 -13.83 -2.76
N THR A 36 4.46 -13.40 -2.96
CA THR A 36 3.72 -13.63 -4.20
C THR A 36 3.57 -12.31 -4.95
N PRO A 37 3.43 -12.32 -6.29
CA PRO A 37 3.27 -11.06 -7.02
C PRO A 37 2.09 -10.26 -6.52
N PRO A 38 2.23 -8.92 -6.39
CA PRO A 38 1.12 -8.07 -5.97
C PRO A 38 -0.08 -8.22 -6.90
N GLN A 39 -1.27 -8.21 -6.34
CA GLN A 39 -2.52 -8.28 -7.09
C GLN A 39 -3.18 -6.90 -7.16
N GLY A 40 -3.88 -6.64 -8.25
CA GLY A 40 -4.50 -5.34 -8.49
C GLY A 40 -3.49 -4.33 -9.04
N CYS A 41 -3.95 -3.10 -9.25
CA CYS A 41 -3.09 -2.06 -9.79
C CYS A 41 -2.09 -1.57 -8.74
N GLU A 42 -0.98 -1.00 -9.21
CA GLU A 42 0.04 -0.45 -8.32
C GLU A 42 -0.45 0.83 -7.64
N ASN A 43 -1.19 1.64 -8.37
CA ASN A 43 -1.59 2.97 -7.91
C ASN A 43 -2.80 2.90 -6.99
N THR A 44 -2.86 3.81 -6.01
CA THR A 44 -3.89 3.80 -4.97
C THR A 44 -4.71 5.09 -4.92
N ASN A 45 -4.23 6.17 -5.54
CA ASN A 45 -4.86 7.47 -5.45
C ASN A 45 -5.62 7.82 -6.74
N LEU A 46 -6.93 8.02 -6.62
CA LEU A 46 -7.77 8.42 -7.77
C LEU A 46 -7.73 9.93 -8.00
N GLY A 47 -7.33 10.71 -6.99
CA GLY A 47 -7.35 12.16 -7.02
C GLY A 47 -8.56 12.71 -6.26
N GLY A 48 -8.40 13.85 -5.59
CA GLY A 48 -9.41 14.39 -4.69
C GLY A 48 -10.81 14.42 -5.30
N GLY A 49 -11.74 13.69 -4.68
CA GLY A 49 -13.13 13.66 -5.10
C GLY A 49 -13.41 12.84 -6.35
N ASN A 50 -12.44 12.15 -6.91
CA ASN A 50 -12.63 11.29 -8.07
C ASN A 50 -12.92 9.87 -7.60
N PHE A 51 -14.07 9.32 -7.96
CA PHE A 51 -14.50 7.97 -7.58
C PHE A 51 -14.62 7.02 -8.78
N ILE A 52 -14.11 7.43 -9.93
CA ILE A 52 -14.25 6.67 -11.18
C ILE A 52 -12.93 6.01 -11.58
N GLY A 53 -11.80 6.67 -11.32
CA GLY A 53 -10.48 6.19 -11.75
C GLY A 53 -10.13 6.64 -13.14
N PRO A 54 -9.02 6.16 -13.71
CA PRO A 54 -8.09 5.24 -13.06
C PRO A 54 -7.25 5.90 -11.94
N ALA A 55 -6.62 5.08 -11.13
CA ALA A 55 -5.70 5.58 -10.11
C ALA A 55 -4.40 6.07 -10.75
N HIS A 56 -3.81 7.13 -10.19
CA HIS A 56 -2.69 7.84 -10.81
C HIS A 56 -1.34 7.59 -10.14
N ASN A 57 -1.32 7.38 -8.81
CA ASN A 57 -0.06 7.21 -8.09
C ASN A 57 -0.27 6.35 -6.85
N ARG A 58 0.86 5.82 -6.34
CA ARG A 58 0.87 4.98 -5.16
C ARG A 58 1.31 5.82 -3.97
N ILE A 59 0.37 6.14 -3.09
CA ILE A 59 0.63 6.95 -1.89
C ILE A 59 0.14 6.27 -0.61
N ASP A 60 -0.48 5.10 -0.71
CA ASP A 60 -0.90 4.29 0.43
C ASP A 60 0.07 3.10 0.54
N PHE A 61 0.65 2.93 1.71
CA PHE A 61 1.74 1.98 1.92
C PHE A 61 1.51 1.13 3.16
N ILE A 62 2.12 -0.04 3.15
CA ILE A 62 2.28 -0.90 4.32
C ILE A 62 3.78 -1.10 4.48
N PHE A 63 4.35 -0.61 5.58
CA PHE A 63 5.76 -0.78 5.90
C PHE A 63 5.92 -1.75 7.05
N VAL A 64 6.93 -2.59 6.99
CA VAL A 64 7.15 -3.66 7.96
C VAL A 64 8.62 -3.73 8.38
N SER A 65 8.86 -4.14 9.62
CA SER A 65 10.21 -4.40 10.12
C SER A 65 10.71 -5.76 9.59
N ASP A 66 12.00 -6.02 9.78
CA ASP A 66 12.68 -7.19 9.22
C ASP A 66 12.12 -8.53 9.71
N ASP A 67 11.50 -8.54 10.88
CA ASP A 67 10.93 -9.76 11.48
C ASP A 67 9.51 -10.07 11.00
N VAL A 68 9.00 -9.29 10.05
CA VAL A 68 7.68 -9.49 9.47
C VAL A 68 7.81 -10.03 8.06
N LEU A 69 7.15 -11.15 7.79
CA LEU A 69 7.09 -11.74 6.45
C LEU A 69 5.82 -11.27 5.77
N VAL A 70 5.94 -10.82 4.53
CA VAL A 70 4.79 -10.38 3.71
C VAL A 70 4.43 -11.53 2.76
N ASN A 71 3.33 -12.20 3.05
CA ASN A 71 2.90 -13.37 2.28
C ASN A 71 2.22 -12.99 0.97
N ASN A 72 1.45 -11.92 0.99
CA ASN A 72 0.79 -11.40 -0.21
C ASN A 72 0.54 -9.90 -0.08
N PHE A 73 0.18 -9.27 -1.18
CA PHE A 73 -0.22 -7.86 -1.23
C PHE A 73 -1.30 -7.71 -2.30
N LYS A 74 -2.34 -6.96 -1.98
CA LYS A 74 -3.43 -6.72 -2.92
C LYS A 74 -3.94 -5.30 -2.81
N THR A 75 -4.15 -4.66 -3.95
CA THR A 75 -4.91 -3.40 -4.06
C THR A 75 -6.34 -3.76 -4.43
N ILE A 76 -7.30 -3.30 -3.64
CA ILE A 76 -8.72 -3.63 -3.83
C ILE A 76 -9.31 -2.67 -4.85
N GLU A 77 -9.83 -3.22 -5.95
CA GLU A 77 -10.39 -2.43 -7.05
C GLU A 77 -11.90 -2.63 -7.19
N ASP A 78 -12.57 -3.04 -6.11
CA ASP A 78 -14.01 -3.31 -6.14
C ASP A 78 -14.80 -2.01 -6.24
N LYS A 79 -15.73 -1.95 -7.19
CA LYS A 79 -16.60 -0.80 -7.41
C LYS A 79 -18.00 -1.07 -6.89
N ARG A 80 -18.72 0.01 -6.59
CA ARG A 80 -20.16 -0.04 -6.30
C ARG A 80 -20.94 -0.36 -7.57
N GLU A 81 -22.23 -0.68 -7.42
CA GLU A 81 -23.12 -0.98 -8.55
C GLU A 81 -23.17 0.14 -9.58
N ASN A 82 -23.03 1.39 -9.14
CA ASN A 82 -23.04 2.54 -10.05
C ASN A 82 -21.71 2.74 -10.81
N GLY A 83 -20.74 1.83 -10.64
CA GLY A 83 -19.44 1.93 -11.31
C GLY A 83 -18.42 2.82 -10.62
N HIS A 84 -18.78 3.38 -9.45
CA HIS A 84 -17.89 4.23 -8.68
C HIS A 84 -17.18 3.45 -7.58
N TYR A 85 -15.95 3.82 -7.26
CA TYR A 85 -15.24 3.30 -6.10
C TYR A 85 -15.82 3.92 -4.82
N PRO A 86 -15.79 3.20 -3.68
CA PRO A 86 -16.29 3.73 -2.40
C PRO A 86 -15.47 4.90 -1.85
N SER A 87 -14.25 5.10 -2.33
CA SER A 87 -13.32 6.13 -1.86
C SER A 87 -12.50 6.64 -3.04
N ASP A 88 -11.88 7.81 -2.89
CA ASP A 88 -10.90 8.32 -3.84
C ASP A 88 -9.51 7.69 -3.66
N HIS A 89 -9.38 6.77 -2.71
CA HIS A 89 -8.22 5.88 -2.54
C HIS A 89 -8.66 4.43 -2.66
N LEU A 90 -7.80 3.60 -3.24
CA LEU A 90 -8.01 2.16 -3.29
C LEU A 90 -7.37 1.52 -2.04
N PRO A 91 -8.10 0.68 -1.30
CA PRO A 91 -7.52 0.02 -0.13
C PRO A 91 -6.41 -0.94 -0.52
N VAL A 92 -5.40 -1.05 0.36
CA VAL A 92 -4.33 -2.03 0.21
C VAL A 92 -4.38 -3.00 1.39
N VAL A 93 -4.17 -4.28 1.12
CA VAL A 93 -4.21 -5.31 2.15
C VAL A 93 -3.04 -6.27 1.96
N SER A 94 -2.53 -6.79 3.07
CA SER A 94 -1.50 -7.82 3.08
C SER A 94 -1.80 -8.84 4.16
N ASN A 95 -1.48 -10.09 3.85
CA ASN A 95 -1.40 -11.15 4.85
C ASN A 95 0.06 -11.23 5.28
N ILE A 96 0.33 -11.13 6.57
CA ILE A 96 1.69 -11.12 7.09
C ILE A 96 1.85 -12.20 8.17
N SER A 97 3.10 -12.60 8.37
CA SER A 97 3.49 -13.51 9.44
C SER A 97 4.63 -12.88 10.23
N ILE A 98 4.62 -13.04 11.54
CA ILE A 98 5.64 -12.50 12.43
C ILE A 98 6.53 -13.65 12.89
N GLU A 99 7.82 -13.51 12.70
CA GLU A 99 8.79 -14.51 13.16
C GLU A 99 9.11 -14.38 14.64
#